data_d2802dfe2755a60c339f833939cf4708
#
_entry.id   d2802dfe2755a60c339f833939cf4708
#
_cell.length_a   1.000
_cell.length_b   1.000
_cell.length_c   1.000
_cell.angle_alpha   90.00
_cell.angle_beta   90.00
_cell.angle_gamma   90.00
#
_symmetry.space_group_name_H-M   'P 1'
#
loop_
_entity.id
_entity.type
_entity.pdbx_description
1 polymer ?
#
loop_
_entity_poly.entity_id
_entity_poly.type
_entity_poly.pdbx_seq_one_letter_code
_entity_poly.pdbx_strand_id
1 'polypeptide(L)'
;MYKRQNEKIAIGTTVKLRRVSDGGEETYTVLGAWDTNPEKHIISYLSQMAQVLIGHTVGEHVTVPKEIGEHEVEIVSIEVAKI
;
A
#
# COMPACT_ATOMS: atom_id res chain seq x y z
N MET A 1 14.76 -14.68 -11.72
CA MET A 1 13.95 -14.62 -12.19
C MET A 1 13.17 -13.40 -12.25
N TYR A 2 12.15 -13.31 -12.58
CA TYR A 2 11.54 -12.14 -12.74
C TYR A 2 10.48 -11.93 -11.80
N LYS A 3 9.93 -10.77 -11.75
CA LYS A 3 8.94 -10.47 -10.88
C LYS A 3 7.65 -10.63 -11.45
N ARG A 4 6.67 -10.87 -10.73
CA ARG A 4 5.36 -10.93 -11.16
C ARG A 4 4.80 -9.60 -11.26
N GLN A 5 4.77 -9.09 -12.42
CA GLN A 5 4.30 -7.75 -12.63
C GLN A 5 2.86 -7.56 -12.34
N ASN A 6 2.09 -8.64 -12.38
CA ASN A 6 0.67 -8.47 -12.17
C ASN A 6 0.25 -8.82 -10.77
N GLU A 7 1.19 -8.88 -9.86
CA GLU A 7 0.84 -9.17 -8.51
C GLU A 7 0.07 -8.03 -7.90
N LYS A 8 -0.94 -8.35 -7.14
CA LYS A 8 -1.79 -7.34 -6.54
C LYS A 8 -1.50 -7.16 -5.07
N ILE A 9 -1.87 -6.01 -4.53
CA ILE A 9 -1.69 -5.74 -3.12
C ILE A 9 -2.60 -6.66 -2.34
N ALA A 10 -2.06 -7.32 -1.32
CA ALA A 10 -2.80 -8.25 -0.49
C ALA A 10 -2.15 -8.31 0.87
N ILE A 11 -2.73 -9.11 1.76
CA ILE A 11 -2.13 -9.32 3.07
C ILE A 11 -0.77 -9.94 2.85
N GLY A 12 0.23 -9.42 3.54
CA GLY A 12 1.59 -9.93 3.42
C GLY A 12 2.41 -9.26 2.35
N THR A 13 1.98 -8.10 1.86
CA THR A 13 2.76 -7.38 0.87
C THR A 13 3.18 -6.02 1.41
N THR A 14 4.30 -5.52 0.90
CA THR A 14 4.76 -4.16 1.18
C THR A 14 4.59 -3.39 -0.12
N VAL A 15 3.90 -2.27 -0.02
CA VAL A 15 3.59 -1.49 -1.21
C VAL A 15 4.21 -0.10 -1.10
N LYS A 16 4.84 0.35 -2.16
CA LYS A 16 5.40 1.70 -2.22
C LYS A 16 4.47 2.56 -3.05
N LEU A 17 4.09 3.69 -2.49
CA LEU A 17 3.18 4.62 -3.13
C LEU A 17 3.87 5.96 -3.35
N ARG A 18 3.47 6.66 -4.40
CA ARG A 18 3.98 7.99 -4.64
C ARG A 18 2.80 8.95 -4.74
N ARG A 19 2.84 10.02 -3.97
CA ARG A 19 1.77 11.00 -4.03
C ARG A 19 1.87 11.75 -5.35
N VAL A 20 0.77 11.83 -6.05
CA VAL A 20 0.75 12.47 -7.35
C VAL A 20 0.96 13.98 -7.21
N SER A 21 0.46 14.57 -6.14
CA SER A 21 0.50 16.01 -6.01
C SER A 21 1.91 16.57 -5.79
N ASP A 22 2.72 15.92 -4.97
CA ASP A 22 4.04 16.47 -4.68
C ASP A 22 5.18 15.48 -4.93
N GLY A 23 4.86 14.29 -5.38
CA GLY A 23 5.89 13.32 -5.69
C GLY A 23 6.50 12.62 -4.49
N GLY A 24 5.98 12.86 -3.29
CA GLY A 24 6.51 12.22 -2.11
C GLY A 24 6.18 10.73 -2.08
N GLU A 25 7.09 9.93 -1.57
CA GLU A 25 6.89 8.50 -1.52
C GLU A 25 6.59 8.02 -0.12
N GLU A 26 5.75 7.01 -0.02
CA GLU A 26 5.39 6.39 1.25
C GLU A 26 5.35 4.89 1.05
N THR A 27 5.73 4.15 2.06
CA THR A 27 5.72 2.70 1.98
C THR A 27 4.83 2.16 3.09
N TYR A 28 3.97 1.23 2.74
CA TYR A 28 3.08 0.60 3.70
C TYR A 28 3.17 -0.91 3.58
N THR A 29 3.06 -1.59 4.72
CA THR A 29 3.02 -3.05 4.75
C THR A 29 1.66 -3.46 5.25
N VAL A 30 1.00 -4.36 4.54
CA VAL A 30 -0.33 -4.83 4.91
C VAL A 30 -0.20 -6.17 5.58
N LEU A 31 -0.56 -6.25 6.84
CA LEU A 31 -0.47 -7.50 7.60
C LEU A 31 -1.80 -7.79 8.28
N GLY A 32 -1.81 -8.78 9.14
CA GLY A 32 -3.01 -9.15 9.87
C GLY A 32 -3.35 -8.12 10.92
N ALA A 33 -4.55 -8.26 11.50
CA ALA A 33 -5.05 -7.27 12.43
C ALA A 33 -4.19 -7.12 13.68
N TRP A 34 -3.47 -8.17 14.03
CA TRP A 34 -2.68 -8.14 15.25
C TRP A 34 -1.25 -7.61 15.05
N ASP A 35 -0.87 -7.35 13.82
CA ASP A 35 0.51 -6.99 13.52
C ASP A 35 0.70 -5.52 13.15
N THR A 36 -0.26 -4.68 13.47
CA THR A 36 -0.17 -3.29 13.06
C THR A 36 0.89 -2.53 13.85
N ASN A 37 1.57 -1.62 13.19
CA ASN A 37 2.57 -0.79 13.83
C ASN A 37 2.64 0.52 13.06
N PRO A 38 1.91 1.53 13.51
CA PRO A 38 1.85 2.80 12.77
C PRO A 38 3.20 3.46 12.57
N GLU A 39 4.11 3.27 13.50
CA GLU A 39 5.42 3.89 13.37
C GLU A 39 6.21 3.32 12.21
N LYS A 40 5.94 2.07 11.85
CA LYS A 40 6.62 1.45 10.73
C LYS A 40 5.72 1.34 9.52
N HIS A 41 4.59 2.02 9.54
CA HIS A 41 3.63 2.00 8.44
C HIS A 41 3.13 0.58 8.16
N ILE A 42 2.99 -0.21 9.21
CA ILE A 42 2.40 -1.54 9.07
C ILE A 42 0.93 -1.39 9.41
N ILE A 43 0.08 -1.68 8.45
CA ILE A 43 -1.35 -1.47 8.62
C ILE A 43 -2.09 -2.79 8.51
N SER A 44 -3.25 -2.84 9.15
CA SER A 44 -4.08 -4.02 9.11
C SER A 44 -4.81 -4.09 7.78
N TYR A 45 -5.03 -5.31 7.29
CA TYR A 45 -5.79 -5.47 6.07
C TYR A 45 -7.23 -4.98 6.27
N LEU A 46 -7.66 -4.77 7.51
CA LEU A 46 -8.99 -4.26 7.80
C LEU A 46 -9.05 -2.74 7.81
N SER A 47 -7.92 -2.06 7.75
CA SER A 47 -7.91 -0.61 7.80
C SER A 47 -8.45 -0.04 6.51
N GLN A 48 -8.93 1.20 6.57
CA GLN A 48 -9.44 1.84 5.37
C GLN A 48 -8.37 2.03 4.33
N MET A 49 -7.15 2.33 4.75
CA MET A 49 -6.05 2.49 3.81
C MET A 49 -5.82 1.19 3.06
N ALA A 50 -5.80 0.07 3.76
CA ALA A 50 -5.59 -1.22 3.12
C ALA A 50 -6.75 -1.56 2.21
N GLN A 51 -7.96 -1.22 2.62
CA GLN A 51 -9.13 -1.55 1.82
C GLN A 51 -9.11 -0.87 0.46
N VAL A 52 -8.57 0.34 0.38
CA VAL A 52 -8.51 1.01 -0.92
C VAL A 52 -7.31 0.53 -1.73
N LEU A 53 -6.34 -0.11 -1.10
CA LEU A 53 -5.16 -0.58 -1.82
C LEU A 53 -5.27 -2.02 -2.28
N ILE A 54 -5.87 -2.87 -1.47
CA ILE A 54 -5.94 -4.29 -1.80
C ILE A 54 -6.64 -4.52 -3.12
N GLY A 55 -6.05 -5.35 -3.96
CA GLY A 55 -6.61 -5.66 -5.25
C GLY A 55 -6.05 -4.83 -6.40
N HIS A 56 -5.30 -3.78 -6.08
CA HIS A 56 -4.71 -2.95 -7.11
C HIS A 56 -3.30 -3.43 -7.41
N THR A 57 -2.75 -3.02 -8.53
CA THR A 57 -1.44 -3.47 -8.94
C THR A 57 -0.58 -2.27 -9.32
N VAL A 58 0.69 -2.53 -9.60
CA VAL A 58 1.65 -1.48 -9.94
C VAL A 58 1.15 -0.70 -11.15
N GLY A 59 1.29 0.60 -11.06
CA GLY A 59 0.88 1.49 -12.14
C GLY A 59 -0.51 2.06 -11.99
N GLU A 60 -1.29 1.55 -11.04
CA GLU A 60 -2.64 2.07 -10.84
C GLU A 60 -2.60 3.26 -9.90
N HIS A 61 -3.58 4.12 -10.03
CA HIS A 61 -3.73 5.28 -9.16
C HIS A 61 -4.91 5.02 -8.23
N VAL A 62 -4.75 5.40 -6.98
CA VAL A 62 -5.77 5.18 -5.98
C VAL A 62 -5.92 6.45 -5.16
N THR A 63 -7.14 6.78 -4.78
CA THR A 63 -7.37 7.92 -3.90
C THR A 63 -7.47 7.41 -2.47
N VAL A 64 -6.59 7.87 -1.60
CA VAL A 64 -6.63 7.43 -0.22
C VAL A 64 -7.77 8.12 0.51
N PRO A 65 -8.26 7.50 1.59
CA PRO A 65 -9.44 8.02 2.30
C PRO A 65 -9.21 9.40 2.89
N LYS A 66 -10.30 10.13 3.02
CA LYS A 66 -10.26 11.44 3.57
C LYS A 66 -9.68 11.48 4.97
N GLU A 67 -9.88 10.44 5.74
CA GLU A 67 -9.37 10.39 7.08
C GLU A 67 -7.85 10.41 7.14
N ILE A 68 -7.20 9.99 6.06
CA ILE A 68 -5.76 9.97 6.00
C ILE A 68 -5.25 11.20 5.27
N GLY A 69 -6.13 11.99 4.70
CA GLY A 69 -5.71 13.16 3.95
C GLY A 69 -5.97 12.96 2.47
N GLU A 70 -7.20 12.79 2.13
CA GLU A 70 -7.64 12.52 0.77
C GLU A 70 -6.71 13.05 -0.31
N HIS A 71 -5.97 12.16 -0.96
CA HIS A 71 -5.09 12.55 -2.07
C HIS A 71 -4.86 11.33 -2.94
N GLU A 72 -4.40 11.57 -4.14
CA GLU A 72 -4.19 10.50 -5.09
C GLU A 72 -2.77 10.00 -5.02
N VAL A 73 -2.59 8.69 -5.06
CA VAL A 73 -1.26 8.10 -5.04
C VAL A 73 -1.16 7.11 -6.19
N GLU A 74 0.06 6.90 -6.64
CA GLU A 74 0.34 5.92 -7.67
C GLU A 74 1.07 4.76 -7.03
N ILE A 75 0.71 3.54 -7.38
CA ILE A 75 1.34 2.35 -6.84
C ILE A 75 2.63 2.13 -7.61
N VAL A 76 3.75 2.29 -6.94
CA VAL A 76 5.06 2.22 -7.58
C VAL A 76 5.60 0.79 -7.57
N SER A 77 5.46 0.08 -6.46
CA SER A 77 5.95 -1.28 -6.39
C SER A 77 5.21 -2.07 -5.32
N ILE A 78 5.19 -3.37 -5.49
CA ILE A 78 4.57 -4.28 -4.54
C ILE A 78 5.56 -5.40 -4.33
N GLU A 79 5.88 -5.68 -3.06
CA GLU A 79 6.82 -6.73 -2.72
C GLU A 79 6.26 -7.58 -1.60
N VAL A 80 6.78 -8.77 -1.45
CA VAL A 80 6.40 -9.62 -0.34
C VAL A 80 6.98 -9.01 0.92
N ALA A 81 6.16 -8.88 1.94
CA ALA A 81 6.62 -8.30 3.19
C ALA A 81 7.65 -9.20 3.85
N LYS A 82 8.68 -8.57 4.39
CA LYS A 82 9.69 -9.32 5.10
C LYS A 82 9.54 -9.00 6.56
N ILE A 83 9.22 -9.96 7.34
CA ILE A 83 8.95 -9.75 8.76
C ILE A 83 9.94 -10.45 9.60
#